data_3536aa43cddb5c0b02ca3fe6df478ed0
#
_entry.id   3536aa43cddb5c0b02ca3fe6df478ed0
#
_cell.length_a   1.000
_cell.length_b   1.000
_cell.length_c   1.000
_cell.angle_alpha   90.00
_cell.angle_beta   90.00
_cell.angle_gamma   90.00
#
_symmetry.space_group_name_H-M   'P 1'
#
loop_
_entity.id
_entity.type
_entity.pdbx_description
1 polymer ?
#
loop_
_entity_poly.entity_id
_entity_poly.type
_entity_poly.pdbx_seq_one_letter_code
_entity_poly.pdbx_strand_id
1 'polypeptide(L)'
;KLIEDLQDIAPKMSSTTTTTVERASKEFAWALIARIALTAGGYSLHPDKNNANSYGVMKRPEDYQKYYQIVKEYTSLVIASGTHSVGTSYQDIFTKESNFEIIAKGDPIFEIPFAKESTGNTGYSQGPTSTVNEGKTLGKNVWGESKGDIRLSAFYRYSFDENDKRRDFINGLWYYGNSANNATQDSCMIRADYTVHNNKWSKLWANAGQFTNLSASNTGINFPYMRYTDVLLMNAEAVNELEGPTATAQESLRQVHARAFDDQSVVSAYIAQVASSKETFLKAVLDERKW
;
A
#
# COMPACT_ATOMS: atom_id res chain seq x y z
N LYS A 1 -7.47 -1.78 25.97
CA LYS A 1 -8.73 -2.47 25.69
C LYS A 1 -8.78 -3.07 24.28
N LEU A 2 -8.74 -2.28 23.18
CA LEU A 2 -8.86 -2.83 21.82
C LEU A 2 -7.78 -3.88 21.50
N ILE A 3 -6.52 -3.63 21.90
CA ILE A 3 -5.43 -4.60 21.74
C ILE A 3 -5.75 -5.90 22.51
N GLU A 4 -6.14 -5.80 23.75
CA GLU A 4 -6.49 -6.93 24.61
C GLU A 4 -7.66 -7.74 24.02
N ASP A 5 -8.72 -7.07 23.58
CA ASP A 5 -9.87 -7.71 22.93
C ASP A 5 -9.43 -8.52 21.68
N LEU A 6 -8.54 -7.94 20.86
CA LEU A 6 -8.01 -8.62 19.67
C LEU A 6 -7.06 -9.78 20.04
N GLN A 7 -6.25 -9.64 21.10
CA GLN A 7 -5.39 -10.70 21.61
C GLN A 7 -6.20 -11.93 22.04
N ASP A 8 -7.34 -11.70 22.67
CA ASP A 8 -8.26 -12.78 23.11
C ASP A 8 -8.95 -13.48 21.94
N ILE A 9 -9.23 -12.75 20.86
CA ILE A 9 -10.00 -13.27 19.72
C ILE A 9 -9.08 -13.93 18.69
N ALA A 10 -7.91 -13.37 18.41
CA ALA A 10 -7.03 -13.83 17.32
C ALA A 10 -6.73 -15.34 17.37
N PRO A 11 -6.44 -15.99 18.52
CA PRO A 11 -6.21 -17.43 18.58
C PRO A 11 -7.41 -18.27 18.12
N LYS A 12 -8.61 -17.72 18.21
CA LYS A 12 -9.88 -18.40 17.87
C LYS A 12 -10.29 -18.21 16.41
N MET A 13 -9.59 -17.33 15.67
CA MET A 13 -9.87 -17.05 14.28
C MET A 13 -9.23 -18.08 13.35
N SER A 14 -9.87 -18.28 12.21
CA SER A 14 -9.33 -19.10 11.13
C SER A 14 -8.10 -18.44 10.50
N SER A 15 -7.14 -19.27 10.04
CA SER A 15 -6.01 -18.79 9.27
C SER A 15 -6.43 -18.43 7.84
N THR A 16 -5.69 -17.51 7.21
CA THR A 16 -5.85 -17.15 5.78
C THR A 16 -5.73 -18.38 4.86
N THR A 17 -5.03 -19.43 5.30
CA THR A 17 -4.93 -20.68 4.53
C THR A 17 -6.26 -21.43 4.37
N THR A 18 -7.22 -21.17 5.24
CA THR A 18 -8.55 -21.82 5.24
C THR A 18 -9.70 -20.86 4.89
N THR A 19 -9.37 -19.59 4.69
CA THR A 19 -10.33 -18.56 4.27
C THR A 19 -9.78 -17.81 3.04
N THR A 20 -10.31 -16.62 2.77
CA THR A 20 -9.78 -15.72 1.74
C THR A 20 -9.27 -14.43 2.40
N VAL A 21 -8.46 -13.66 1.68
CA VAL A 21 -8.01 -12.33 2.13
C VAL A 21 -9.17 -11.31 2.24
N GLU A 22 -10.33 -11.64 1.73
CA GLU A 22 -11.56 -10.85 1.86
C GLU A 22 -12.29 -11.08 3.20
N ARG A 23 -11.75 -11.94 4.05
CA ARG A 23 -12.28 -12.22 5.39
C ARG A 23 -11.20 -12.00 6.44
N ALA A 24 -11.64 -11.46 7.57
CA ALA A 24 -10.74 -11.30 8.71
C ALA A 24 -10.20 -12.66 9.16
N SER A 25 -8.89 -12.81 9.12
CA SER A 25 -8.14 -14.01 9.50
C SER A 25 -7.34 -13.76 10.78
N LYS A 26 -6.77 -14.82 11.32
CA LYS A 26 -5.84 -14.75 12.46
C LYS A 26 -4.65 -13.83 12.13
N GLU A 27 -4.07 -13.98 10.96
CA GLU A 27 -2.92 -13.19 10.51
C GLU A 27 -3.27 -11.72 10.36
N PHE A 28 -4.49 -11.42 9.89
CA PHE A 28 -4.99 -10.06 9.87
C PHE A 28 -5.16 -9.50 11.28
N ALA A 29 -5.72 -10.27 12.22
CA ALA A 29 -5.87 -9.82 13.60
C ALA A 29 -4.50 -9.51 14.24
N TRP A 30 -3.48 -10.34 14.02
CA TRP A 30 -2.12 -10.07 14.50
C TRP A 30 -1.54 -8.80 13.86
N ALA A 31 -1.66 -8.64 12.54
CA ALA A 31 -1.19 -7.44 11.85
C ALA A 31 -1.92 -6.18 12.34
N LEU A 32 -3.21 -6.27 12.64
CA LEU A 32 -4.00 -5.17 13.16
C LEU A 32 -3.59 -4.80 14.61
N ILE A 33 -3.32 -5.78 15.47
CA ILE A 33 -2.75 -5.54 16.80
C ILE A 33 -1.44 -4.77 16.69
N ALA A 34 -0.55 -5.20 15.80
CA ALA A 34 0.73 -4.52 15.56
C ALA A 34 0.52 -3.08 15.09
N ARG A 35 -0.37 -2.83 14.14
CA ARG A 35 -0.65 -1.47 13.63
C ARG A 35 -1.23 -0.55 14.72
N ILE A 36 -2.18 -1.06 15.52
CA ILE A 36 -2.76 -0.30 16.63
C ILE A 36 -1.69 0.02 17.68
N ALA A 37 -0.86 -0.96 18.03
CA ALA A 37 0.22 -0.76 18.98
C ALA A 37 1.26 0.24 18.47
N LEU A 38 1.68 0.16 17.18
CA LEU A 38 2.60 1.11 16.57
C LEU A 38 2.05 2.54 16.63
N THR A 39 0.76 2.70 16.34
CA THR A 39 0.09 4.01 16.43
C THR A 39 0.04 4.51 17.87
N ALA A 40 -0.27 3.63 18.83
CA ALA A 40 -0.38 3.99 20.23
C ALA A 40 0.97 4.37 20.86
N GLY A 41 2.07 3.71 20.44
CA GLY A 41 3.43 4.02 20.88
C GLY A 41 4.09 5.17 20.11
N GLY A 42 3.47 5.65 19.03
CA GLY A 42 3.98 6.71 18.17
C GLY A 42 3.77 8.11 18.75
N TYR A 43 4.22 9.11 17.97
CA TYR A 43 4.00 10.51 18.31
C TYR A 43 2.54 10.91 18.03
N SER A 44 1.93 11.58 19.00
CA SER A 44 0.60 12.17 18.85
C SER A 44 0.53 13.53 19.53
N LEU A 45 -0.45 14.34 19.13
CA LEU A 45 -0.67 15.65 19.70
C LEU A 45 -1.33 15.52 21.08
N HIS A 46 -0.65 16.01 22.09
CA HIS A 46 -1.14 16.05 23.48
C HIS A 46 -1.38 17.49 23.93
N PRO A 47 -2.37 17.74 24.83
CA PRO A 47 -2.51 19.05 25.43
C PRO A 47 -1.21 19.51 26.10
N ASP A 48 -0.84 20.77 25.87
CA ASP A 48 0.27 21.39 26.59
C ASP A 48 -0.24 21.84 27.97
N LYS A 49 0.15 21.12 29.01
CA LYS A 49 -0.25 21.41 30.40
C LYS A 49 0.33 22.72 30.90
N ASN A 50 1.37 23.23 30.26
CA ASN A 50 2.07 24.45 30.69
C ASN A 50 1.61 25.71 29.92
N ASN A 51 0.87 25.53 28.84
CA ASN A 51 0.38 26.63 28.01
C ASN A 51 -1.00 26.31 27.41
N ALA A 52 -2.06 26.79 28.07
CA ALA A 52 -3.45 26.57 27.67
C ALA A 52 -3.80 27.18 26.28
N ASN A 53 -2.98 28.11 25.79
CA ASN A 53 -3.14 28.73 24.45
C ASN A 53 -2.35 28.02 23.35
N SER A 54 -1.62 26.96 23.69
CA SER A 54 -0.88 26.14 22.72
C SER A 54 -1.81 25.21 21.97
N TYR A 55 -1.49 24.95 20.67
CA TYR A 55 -2.14 23.88 19.89
C TYR A 55 -1.83 22.48 20.41
N GLY A 56 -0.93 22.35 21.41
CA GLY A 56 -0.48 21.09 21.98
C GLY A 56 1.00 20.79 21.68
N VAL A 57 1.46 19.67 22.20
CA VAL A 57 2.84 19.20 22.07
C VAL A 57 2.84 17.80 21.43
N MET A 58 3.62 17.62 20.39
CA MET A 58 3.86 16.30 19.79
C MET A 58 4.78 15.49 20.69
N LYS A 59 4.28 14.41 21.27
CA LYS A 59 5.08 13.51 22.11
C LYS A 59 4.60 12.08 22.06
N ARG A 60 5.46 11.15 22.46
CA ARG A 60 5.12 9.76 22.73
C ARG A 60 4.57 9.59 24.13
N PRO A 61 3.77 8.53 24.41
CA PRO A 61 3.48 8.13 25.78
C PRO A 61 4.77 7.71 26.52
N GLU A 62 4.81 7.82 27.83
CA GLU A 62 6.01 7.49 28.62
C GLU A 62 6.39 6.00 28.50
N ASP A 63 5.39 5.13 28.36
CA ASP A 63 5.53 3.68 28.21
C ASP A 63 5.55 3.21 26.75
N TYR A 64 5.94 4.07 25.80
CA TYR A 64 5.88 3.76 24.36
C TYR A 64 6.61 2.48 23.98
N GLN A 65 7.71 2.13 24.65
CA GLN A 65 8.47 0.91 24.39
C GLN A 65 7.63 -0.37 24.55
N LYS A 66 6.69 -0.37 25.49
CA LYS A 66 5.73 -1.49 25.65
C LYS A 66 4.93 -1.73 24.37
N TYR A 67 4.50 -0.67 23.72
CA TYR A 67 3.78 -0.80 22.45
C TYR A 67 4.68 -1.32 21.32
N TYR A 68 5.93 -0.88 21.27
CA TYR A 68 6.89 -1.40 20.29
C TYR A 68 7.23 -2.88 20.53
N GLN A 69 7.23 -3.35 21.77
CA GLN A 69 7.35 -4.79 22.08
C GLN A 69 6.14 -5.58 21.51
N ILE A 70 4.92 -5.07 21.67
CA ILE A 70 3.72 -5.67 21.09
C ILE A 70 3.82 -5.69 19.55
N VAL A 71 4.28 -4.61 18.93
CA VAL A 71 4.50 -4.58 17.47
C VAL A 71 5.46 -5.68 17.04
N LYS A 72 6.64 -5.77 17.69
CA LYS A 72 7.65 -6.79 17.39
C LYS A 72 7.08 -8.19 17.53
N GLU A 73 6.37 -8.48 18.60
CA GLU A 73 5.76 -9.79 18.88
C GLU A 73 4.77 -10.17 17.76
N TYR A 74 3.78 -9.33 17.51
CA TYR A 74 2.68 -9.68 16.59
C TYR A 74 3.10 -9.66 15.12
N THR A 75 4.03 -8.80 14.71
CA THR A 75 4.61 -8.88 13.37
C THR A 75 5.42 -10.15 13.19
N SER A 76 6.17 -10.57 14.23
CA SER A 76 6.93 -11.81 14.20
C SER A 76 6.02 -13.05 14.08
N LEU A 77 4.83 -13.05 14.71
CA LEU A 77 3.84 -14.11 14.53
C LEU A 77 3.36 -14.21 13.09
N VAL A 78 3.06 -13.08 12.44
CA VAL A 78 2.66 -13.08 11.02
C VAL A 78 3.79 -13.60 10.15
N ILE A 79 5.02 -13.13 10.35
CA ILE A 79 6.20 -13.55 9.59
C ILE A 79 6.44 -15.05 9.76
N ALA A 80 6.45 -15.54 11.00
CA ALA A 80 6.69 -16.94 11.33
C ALA A 80 5.59 -17.88 10.82
N SER A 81 4.37 -17.38 10.59
CA SER A 81 3.28 -18.21 10.06
C SER A 81 3.56 -18.73 8.64
N GLY A 82 4.39 -18.04 7.86
CA GLY A 82 4.71 -18.40 6.48
C GLY A 82 3.49 -18.39 5.53
N THR A 83 2.39 -17.79 5.95
CA THR A 83 1.13 -17.77 5.17
C THR A 83 1.12 -16.69 4.08
N HIS A 84 1.99 -15.69 4.20
CA HIS A 84 2.11 -14.57 3.28
C HIS A 84 3.56 -14.36 2.84
N SER A 85 3.76 -13.72 1.70
CA SER A 85 5.09 -13.44 1.15
C SER A 85 5.11 -12.20 0.26
N VAL A 86 6.29 -11.66 0.00
CA VAL A 86 6.53 -10.56 -0.96
C VAL A 86 6.75 -11.06 -2.40
N GLY A 87 6.49 -12.35 -2.68
CA GLY A 87 6.81 -12.99 -3.96
C GLY A 87 6.03 -12.45 -5.18
N THR A 88 4.91 -11.75 -4.96
CA THR A 88 4.17 -11.08 -6.03
C THR A 88 4.83 -9.73 -6.36
N SER A 89 5.01 -9.42 -7.65
CA SER A 89 5.54 -8.10 -8.03
C SER A 89 4.61 -6.98 -7.53
N TYR A 90 5.18 -5.80 -7.31
CA TYR A 90 4.38 -4.67 -6.84
C TYR A 90 3.24 -4.32 -7.81
N GLN A 91 3.53 -4.32 -9.11
CA GLN A 91 2.54 -4.06 -10.15
C GLN A 91 1.44 -5.13 -10.18
N ASP A 92 1.81 -6.41 -10.07
CA ASP A 92 0.86 -7.52 -10.18
C ASP A 92 -0.22 -7.49 -9.08
N ILE A 93 0.08 -6.93 -7.92
CA ILE A 93 -0.92 -6.78 -6.86
C ILE A 93 -2.11 -6.00 -7.39
N PHE A 94 -1.87 -4.81 -7.92
CA PHE A 94 -2.92 -3.90 -8.36
C PHE A 94 -3.55 -4.30 -9.72
N THR A 95 -2.76 -4.90 -10.61
CA THR A 95 -3.30 -5.44 -11.86
C THR A 95 -4.23 -6.62 -11.63
N LYS A 96 -3.89 -7.50 -10.71
CA LYS A 96 -4.77 -8.63 -10.33
C LYS A 96 -6.02 -8.15 -9.62
N GLU A 97 -5.90 -7.24 -8.65
CA GLU A 97 -7.08 -6.63 -8.01
C GLU A 97 -8.01 -5.99 -9.04
N SER A 98 -7.45 -5.25 -10.03
CA SER A 98 -8.25 -4.66 -11.12
C SER A 98 -8.91 -5.69 -12.03
N ASN A 99 -8.42 -6.91 -12.04
CA ASN A 99 -9.02 -8.06 -12.72
C ASN A 99 -9.91 -8.94 -11.83
N PHE A 100 -10.16 -8.51 -10.58
CA PHE A 100 -10.95 -9.26 -9.60
C PHE A 100 -10.33 -10.61 -9.24
N GLU A 101 -9.01 -10.71 -9.32
CA GLU A 101 -8.26 -11.90 -8.93
C GLU A 101 -7.79 -11.79 -7.48
N ILE A 102 -8.06 -12.81 -6.69
CA ILE A 102 -7.59 -12.90 -5.31
C ILE A 102 -6.19 -13.49 -5.27
N ILE A 103 -5.26 -12.80 -4.61
CA ILE A 103 -3.88 -13.24 -4.45
C ILE A 103 -3.78 -14.06 -3.16
N ALA A 104 -3.87 -15.38 -3.28
CA ALA A 104 -3.64 -16.26 -2.15
C ALA A 104 -2.15 -16.34 -1.79
N LYS A 105 -1.83 -16.30 -0.49
CA LYS A 105 -0.45 -16.43 0.05
C LYS A 105 0.57 -15.38 -0.47
N GLY A 106 0.08 -14.29 -1.05
CA GLY A 106 0.90 -13.17 -1.52
C GLY A 106 1.00 -12.04 -0.50
N ASP A 107 1.21 -10.83 -1.02
CA ASP A 107 1.33 -9.61 -0.21
C ASP A 107 0.02 -9.20 0.51
N PRO A 108 -1.21 -9.28 -0.09
CA PRO A 108 -2.43 -8.94 0.63
C PRO A 108 -2.70 -9.90 1.81
N ILE A 109 -2.93 -9.34 2.99
CA ILE A 109 -3.37 -10.06 4.20
C ILE A 109 -4.88 -9.88 4.39
N PHE A 110 -5.36 -8.67 4.14
CA PHE A 110 -6.78 -8.35 4.19
C PHE A 110 -7.13 -7.30 3.17
N GLU A 111 -8.13 -7.59 2.38
CA GLU A 111 -8.75 -6.68 1.41
C GLU A 111 -10.18 -6.35 1.85
N ILE A 112 -10.56 -5.09 1.74
CA ILE A 112 -11.96 -4.68 1.88
C ILE A 112 -12.66 -5.08 0.59
N PRO A 113 -13.57 -6.07 0.62
CA PRO A 113 -14.23 -6.54 -0.58
C PRO A 113 -15.35 -5.61 -1.01
N PHE A 114 -15.46 -5.42 -2.31
CA PHE A 114 -16.55 -4.69 -2.94
C PHE A 114 -17.27 -5.57 -3.97
N ALA A 115 -18.57 -5.37 -4.10
CA ALA A 115 -19.35 -6.06 -5.13
C ALA A 115 -19.09 -5.43 -6.51
N LYS A 116 -18.67 -6.27 -7.46
CA LYS A 116 -18.32 -5.86 -8.83
C LYS A 116 -19.43 -5.00 -9.45
N GLU A 117 -19.04 -3.84 -9.98
CA GLU A 117 -19.92 -2.85 -10.62
C GLU A 117 -21.13 -2.39 -9.77
N SER A 118 -21.07 -2.62 -8.44
CA SER A 118 -22.16 -2.28 -7.53
C SER A 118 -21.71 -1.36 -6.40
N THR A 119 -20.53 -1.62 -5.81
CA THR A 119 -20.00 -0.85 -4.69
C THR A 119 -18.54 -0.50 -4.91
N GLY A 120 -18.02 0.48 -4.16
CA GLY A 120 -16.63 0.93 -4.25
C GLY A 120 -16.29 1.63 -5.56
N ASN A 121 -15.54 2.71 -5.46
CA ASN A 121 -15.16 3.53 -6.61
C ASN A 121 -13.65 3.56 -6.87
N THR A 122 -12.92 2.58 -6.37
CA THR A 122 -11.45 2.57 -6.38
C THR A 122 -10.89 2.82 -7.77
N GLY A 123 -11.26 2.06 -8.77
CA GLY A 123 -10.76 2.24 -10.14
C GLY A 123 -11.33 3.46 -10.88
N TYR A 124 -12.38 4.10 -10.34
CA TYR A 124 -12.98 5.29 -10.93
C TYR A 124 -12.34 6.57 -10.42
N SER A 125 -12.17 6.71 -9.12
CA SER A 125 -11.57 7.89 -8.48
C SER A 125 -10.05 7.89 -8.58
N GLN A 126 -9.44 6.73 -8.66
CA GLN A 126 -8.01 6.55 -8.82
C GLN A 126 -7.68 6.11 -10.26
N GLY A 127 -6.44 6.25 -10.63
CA GLY A 127 -6.00 5.97 -11.99
C GLY A 127 -6.09 7.20 -12.91
N PRO A 128 -5.61 7.05 -14.15
CA PRO A 128 -5.68 8.10 -15.16
C PRO A 128 -7.11 8.45 -15.53
N THR A 129 -7.34 9.70 -15.88
CA THR A 129 -8.64 10.14 -16.41
C THR A 129 -8.92 9.42 -17.73
N SER A 130 -10.14 8.92 -17.87
CA SER A 130 -10.62 8.25 -19.06
C SER A 130 -12.09 8.59 -19.26
N THR A 131 -12.51 8.83 -20.50
CA THR A 131 -13.89 9.16 -20.82
C THR A 131 -14.47 8.12 -21.76
N VAL A 132 -15.75 7.81 -21.57
CA VAL A 132 -16.53 7.01 -22.54
C VAL A 132 -16.96 7.93 -23.68
N ASN A 133 -16.51 7.64 -24.90
CA ASN A 133 -17.00 8.33 -26.08
C ASN A 133 -18.36 7.75 -26.49
N GLU A 134 -19.41 8.30 -25.93
CA GLU A 134 -20.77 7.96 -26.37
C GLU A 134 -20.97 8.32 -27.86
N GLY A 135 -21.41 7.34 -28.63
CA GLY A 135 -21.84 7.56 -30.02
C GLY A 135 -20.79 7.44 -31.11
N LYS A 136 -19.53 7.15 -30.83
CA LYS A 136 -18.50 6.94 -31.85
C LYS A 136 -18.18 5.47 -32.05
N THR A 137 -18.26 4.99 -33.28
CA THR A 137 -18.14 3.59 -33.67
C THR A 137 -16.71 3.05 -33.64
N LEU A 138 -15.71 3.94 -33.60
CA LEU A 138 -14.28 3.64 -33.58
C LEU A 138 -13.68 4.17 -32.29
N GLY A 139 -12.98 3.32 -31.56
CA GLY A 139 -12.23 3.73 -30.35
C GLY A 139 -13.05 3.79 -29.07
N LYS A 140 -14.06 2.92 -28.91
CA LYS A 140 -14.73 2.77 -27.61
C LYS A 140 -13.72 2.37 -26.56
N ASN A 141 -13.64 3.19 -25.52
CA ASN A 141 -12.92 2.82 -24.32
C ASN A 141 -13.59 1.58 -23.68
N VAL A 142 -12.96 0.43 -23.85
CA VAL A 142 -13.50 -0.86 -23.35
C VAL A 142 -13.29 -1.06 -21.85
N TRP A 143 -12.57 -0.14 -21.19
CA TRP A 143 -12.30 -0.19 -19.75
C TRP A 143 -13.22 0.70 -18.92
N GLY A 144 -13.93 1.61 -19.56
CA GLY A 144 -14.88 2.51 -18.92
C GLY A 144 -14.32 3.83 -18.45
N GLU A 145 -15.24 4.66 -17.93
CA GLU A 145 -14.93 5.99 -17.43
C GLU A 145 -14.15 5.96 -16.13
N SER A 146 -13.21 6.89 -15.99
CA SER A 146 -12.49 7.18 -14.76
C SER A 146 -12.27 8.69 -14.64
N LYS A 147 -12.59 9.26 -13.48
CA LYS A 147 -12.31 10.68 -13.19
C LYS A 147 -10.87 10.95 -12.81
N GLY A 148 -10.22 9.98 -12.16
CA GLY A 148 -8.90 10.17 -11.63
C GLY A 148 -8.83 11.37 -10.67
N ASP A 149 -9.71 11.43 -9.69
CA ASP A 149 -9.81 12.54 -8.73
C ASP A 149 -8.59 12.60 -7.81
N ILE A 150 -7.97 11.46 -7.54
CA ILE A 150 -6.78 11.35 -6.68
C ILE A 150 -5.54 11.63 -7.51
N ARG A 151 -4.87 12.71 -7.18
CA ARG A 151 -3.63 13.15 -7.82
C ARG A 151 -2.45 12.99 -6.87
N LEU A 152 -1.30 12.70 -7.45
CA LEU A 152 -0.03 12.63 -6.74
C LEU A 152 0.75 13.94 -6.97
N SER A 153 1.56 14.30 -5.97
CA SER A 153 2.49 15.42 -6.11
C SER A 153 3.65 15.04 -7.03
N ALA A 154 4.11 15.97 -7.86
CA ALA A 154 5.34 15.80 -8.63
C ALA A 154 6.54 15.51 -7.72
N PHE A 155 6.62 16.16 -6.54
CA PHE A 155 7.66 15.87 -5.55
C PHE A 155 7.65 14.42 -5.08
N TYR A 156 6.49 13.78 -5.02
CA TYR A 156 6.40 12.36 -4.68
C TYR A 156 7.10 11.51 -5.74
N ARG A 157 6.85 11.77 -7.04
CA ARG A 157 7.53 11.08 -8.15
C ARG A 157 9.05 11.26 -8.06
N TYR A 158 9.54 12.49 -7.84
CA TYR A 158 10.96 12.78 -7.74
C TYR A 158 11.61 12.29 -6.44
N SER A 159 10.85 11.76 -5.51
CA SER A 159 11.40 11.15 -4.29
C SER A 159 11.86 9.69 -4.48
N PHE A 160 11.52 9.08 -5.62
CA PHE A 160 11.95 7.72 -5.95
C PHE A 160 13.33 7.74 -6.61
N ASP A 161 14.09 6.65 -6.43
CA ASP A 161 15.26 6.35 -7.26
C ASP A 161 14.82 6.14 -8.72
N GLU A 162 15.69 6.47 -9.67
CA GLU A 162 15.40 6.34 -11.10
C GLU A 162 15.18 4.88 -11.53
N ASN A 163 15.79 3.93 -10.83
CA ASN A 163 15.67 2.50 -11.08
C ASN A 163 14.57 1.81 -10.26
N ASP A 164 13.85 2.56 -9.41
CA ASP A 164 12.72 2.02 -8.65
C ASP A 164 11.54 1.78 -9.58
N LYS A 165 11.22 0.51 -9.82
CA LYS A 165 10.11 0.09 -10.71
C LYS A 165 8.75 0.63 -10.27
N ARG A 166 8.58 0.96 -9.00
CA ARG A 166 7.34 1.53 -8.46
C ARG A 166 7.11 2.96 -8.95
N ARG A 167 8.20 3.71 -9.20
CA ARG A 167 8.13 5.10 -9.66
C ARG A 167 7.22 5.26 -10.87
N ASP A 168 7.50 4.54 -11.92
CA ASP A 168 6.79 4.68 -13.18
C ASP A 168 5.45 3.95 -13.19
N PHE A 169 5.31 2.92 -12.37
CA PHE A 169 4.04 2.24 -12.19
C PHE A 169 3.03 3.09 -11.39
N ILE A 170 3.44 3.66 -10.24
CA ILE A 170 2.53 4.43 -9.37
C ILE A 170 2.17 5.78 -9.99
N ASN A 171 3.15 6.44 -10.58
CA ASN A 171 3.03 7.83 -11.05
C ASN A 171 2.64 7.87 -12.52
N GLY A 172 1.36 7.79 -12.81
CA GLY A 172 0.82 7.90 -14.16
C GLY A 172 0.97 9.33 -14.72
N LEU A 173 1.83 9.50 -15.72
CA LEU A 173 2.05 10.77 -16.42
C LEU A 173 1.15 10.94 -17.65
N TRP A 174 0.21 10.06 -17.87
CA TRP A 174 -0.61 9.98 -19.05
C TRP A 174 -2.10 9.94 -18.71
N TYR A 175 -2.92 10.27 -19.68
CA TYR A 175 -4.38 10.15 -19.63
C TYR A 175 -4.89 9.68 -20.99
N TYR A 176 -6.09 9.11 -21.03
CA TYR A 176 -6.75 8.83 -22.28
C TYR A 176 -7.36 10.11 -22.84
N GLY A 177 -6.80 10.57 -23.95
CA GLY A 177 -7.35 11.70 -24.67
C GLY A 177 -8.65 11.34 -25.40
N ASN A 178 -9.50 12.35 -25.59
CA ASN A 178 -10.70 12.28 -26.44
C ASN A 178 -10.36 12.22 -27.94
N SER A 179 -9.25 11.63 -28.36
CA SER A 179 -9.02 11.51 -29.78
C SER A 179 -10.07 10.58 -30.37
N ALA A 180 -10.70 11.00 -31.44
CA ALA A 180 -11.82 10.32 -32.08
C ALA A 180 -11.53 8.88 -32.52
N ASN A 181 -10.31 8.43 -32.41
CA ASN A 181 -9.84 7.24 -33.10
C ASN A 181 -9.20 6.18 -32.21
N ASN A 182 -8.86 6.43 -30.94
CA ASN A 182 -8.16 5.41 -30.17
C ASN A 182 -8.49 5.44 -28.68
N ALA A 183 -9.02 4.33 -28.20
CA ALA A 183 -8.96 3.93 -26.80
C ALA A 183 -7.61 3.27 -26.45
N THR A 184 -6.56 3.57 -27.20
CA THR A 184 -5.23 3.06 -26.96
C THR A 184 -4.41 4.07 -26.17
N GLN A 185 -3.46 3.56 -25.44
CA GLN A 185 -2.48 4.31 -24.67
C GLN A 185 -1.66 5.30 -25.51
N ASP A 186 -1.78 5.25 -26.84
CA ASP A 186 -1.02 6.05 -27.81
C ASP A 186 -1.34 7.55 -27.80
N SER A 187 -2.43 7.94 -27.17
CA SER A 187 -2.76 9.36 -26.97
C SER A 187 -2.36 9.88 -25.60
N CYS A 188 -1.42 9.24 -24.95
CA CYS A 188 -0.84 9.71 -23.71
C CYS A 188 -0.06 10.99 -23.95
N MET A 189 -0.71 12.10 -23.70
CA MET A 189 0.00 13.37 -23.60
C MET A 189 0.61 13.43 -22.21
N ILE A 190 1.93 13.60 -22.13
CA ILE A 190 2.60 13.99 -20.90
C ILE A 190 1.98 15.32 -20.50
N ARG A 191 1.10 15.28 -19.53
CA ARG A 191 0.63 16.51 -18.90
C ARG A 191 1.74 17.04 -18.01
N ALA A 192 1.71 18.35 -17.81
CA ALA A 192 2.61 19.04 -16.92
C ALA A 192 2.72 18.34 -15.55
N ASP A 193 3.87 18.42 -14.92
CA ASP A 193 4.24 17.75 -13.67
C ASP A 193 3.25 17.89 -12.49
N TYR A 194 2.31 18.82 -12.57
CA TYR A 194 1.27 19.03 -11.54
C TYR A 194 0.06 18.10 -11.69
N THR A 195 0.01 17.24 -12.68
CA THR A 195 -1.14 16.35 -12.93
C THR A 195 -0.75 14.87 -12.97
N VAL A 196 0.06 14.44 -12.02
CA VAL A 196 0.43 13.04 -11.86
C VAL A 196 -0.76 12.25 -11.34
N HIS A 197 -1.19 11.21 -12.05
CA HIS A 197 -2.27 10.34 -11.62
C HIS A 197 -1.76 9.23 -10.72
N ASN A 198 -2.56 8.82 -9.75
CA ASN A 198 -2.32 7.57 -9.05
C ASN A 198 -2.74 6.39 -9.94
N ASN A 199 -1.75 5.61 -10.39
CA ASN A 199 -1.96 4.57 -11.38
C ASN A 199 -2.18 3.17 -10.78
N LYS A 200 -2.16 3.02 -9.46
CA LYS A 200 -2.26 1.70 -8.79
C LYS A 200 -3.52 0.93 -9.20
N TRP A 201 -4.68 1.56 -9.18
CA TRP A 201 -5.96 0.92 -9.50
C TRP A 201 -6.56 1.43 -10.81
N SER A 202 -5.71 1.65 -11.80
CA SER A 202 -6.18 2.03 -13.12
C SER A 202 -7.11 0.96 -13.69
N LYS A 203 -8.27 1.36 -14.19
CA LYS A 203 -9.15 0.45 -14.95
C LYS A 203 -8.46 -0.17 -16.16
N LEU A 204 -7.39 0.42 -16.62
CA LEU A 204 -6.59 -0.07 -17.75
C LEU A 204 -5.80 -1.34 -17.45
N TRP A 205 -5.63 -1.66 -16.19
CA TRP A 205 -5.05 -2.93 -15.79
C TRP A 205 -6.04 -4.07 -15.91
N ALA A 206 -7.34 -3.75 -15.99
CA ALA A 206 -8.37 -4.76 -16.22
C ALA A 206 -8.33 -5.26 -17.67
N ASN A 207 -8.60 -6.54 -17.86
CA ASN A 207 -8.79 -7.13 -19.17
C ASN A 207 -9.98 -6.47 -19.89
N ALA A 208 -9.90 -6.35 -21.21
CA ALA A 208 -11.00 -5.81 -21.99
C ALA A 208 -12.31 -6.58 -21.74
N GLY A 209 -13.40 -5.85 -21.47
CA GLY A 209 -14.70 -6.45 -21.18
C GLY A 209 -14.92 -6.86 -19.71
N GLN A 210 -13.97 -6.60 -18.82
CA GLN A 210 -14.18 -6.83 -17.37
C GLN A 210 -15.30 -5.96 -16.80
N PHE A 211 -15.45 -4.73 -17.32
CA PHE A 211 -16.55 -3.85 -16.94
C PHE A 211 -17.63 -3.87 -18.02
N THR A 212 -18.87 -4.09 -17.60
CA THR A 212 -20.06 -4.13 -18.51
C THR A 212 -20.73 -2.77 -18.58
N ASN A 213 -20.76 -2.02 -17.46
CA ASN A 213 -21.23 -0.65 -17.43
C ASN A 213 -20.06 0.33 -17.46
N LEU A 214 -19.72 0.79 -18.65
CA LEU A 214 -18.54 1.66 -18.87
C LEU A 214 -18.69 3.05 -18.24
N SER A 215 -19.90 3.52 -17.96
CA SER A 215 -20.16 4.83 -17.31
C SER A 215 -20.29 4.72 -15.79
N ALA A 216 -20.25 3.53 -15.21
CA ALA A 216 -20.42 3.36 -13.77
C ALA A 216 -19.20 3.85 -12.98
N SER A 217 -19.47 4.61 -11.93
CA SER A 217 -18.45 4.99 -10.96
C SER A 217 -18.11 3.84 -9.99
N ASN A 218 -19.05 2.94 -9.75
CA ASN A 218 -18.83 1.79 -8.89
C ASN A 218 -18.10 0.70 -9.66
N THR A 219 -16.88 0.38 -9.24
CA THR A 219 -16.04 -0.60 -9.93
C THR A 219 -16.07 -1.99 -9.31
N GLY A 220 -16.14 -2.04 -7.98
CA GLY A 220 -16.02 -3.28 -7.22
C GLY A 220 -14.59 -3.79 -7.06
N ILE A 221 -13.60 -2.99 -7.42
CA ILE A 221 -12.19 -3.34 -7.20
C ILE A 221 -11.92 -3.27 -5.69
N ASN A 222 -11.41 -4.36 -5.12
CA ASN A 222 -11.06 -4.46 -3.72
C ASN A 222 -9.99 -3.43 -3.32
N PHE A 223 -9.93 -3.12 -2.02
CA PHE A 223 -8.91 -2.26 -1.46
C PHE A 223 -8.03 -3.05 -0.47
N PRO A 224 -6.72 -3.20 -0.73
CA PRO A 224 -5.81 -3.94 0.15
C PRO A 224 -5.52 -3.13 1.41
N TYR A 225 -6.32 -3.37 2.43
CA TYR A 225 -6.24 -2.65 3.71
C TYR A 225 -4.99 -2.99 4.51
N MET A 226 -4.57 -4.26 4.49
CA MET A 226 -3.38 -4.75 5.17
C MET A 226 -2.56 -5.63 4.24
N ARG A 227 -1.29 -5.31 4.08
CA ARG A 227 -0.35 -6.08 3.26
C ARG A 227 0.82 -6.62 4.10
N TYR A 228 1.41 -7.72 3.65
CA TYR A 228 2.56 -8.33 4.32
C TYR A 228 3.77 -7.39 4.33
N THR A 229 3.96 -6.61 3.28
CA THR A 229 4.99 -5.56 3.23
C THR A 229 4.83 -4.51 4.32
N ASP A 230 3.60 -4.16 4.71
CA ASP A 230 3.38 -3.27 5.85
C ASP A 230 3.76 -3.93 7.18
N VAL A 231 3.48 -5.24 7.32
CA VAL A 231 3.94 -6.02 8.50
C VAL A 231 5.47 -6.03 8.59
N LEU A 232 6.16 -6.23 7.48
CA LEU A 232 7.62 -6.19 7.45
C LEU A 232 8.18 -4.82 7.84
N LEU A 233 7.57 -3.73 7.35
CA LEU A 233 8.00 -2.38 7.72
C LEU A 233 7.68 -2.05 9.18
N MET A 234 6.53 -2.50 9.72
CA MET A 234 6.23 -2.38 11.15
C MET A 234 7.25 -3.17 12.00
N ASN A 235 7.65 -4.36 11.56
CA ASN A 235 8.67 -5.16 12.22
C ASN A 235 10.04 -4.45 12.20
N ALA A 236 10.46 -3.97 11.03
CA ALA A 236 11.72 -3.22 10.87
C ALA A 236 11.77 -1.99 11.79
N GLU A 237 10.68 -1.22 11.86
CA GLU A 237 10.55 -0.05 12.72
C GLU A 237 10.63 -0.43 14.20
N ALA A 238 9.88 -1.44 14.62
CA ALA A 238 9.82 -1.83 16.03
C ALA A 238 11.12 -2.46 16.53
N VAL A 239 11.72 -3.33 15.74
CA VAL A 239 13.02 -3.93 16.09
C VAL A 239 14.10 -2.86 16.14
N ASN A 240 14.12 -1.94 15.18
CA ASN A 240 15.07 -0.84 15.18
C ASN A 240 14.90 0.07 16.42
N GLU A 241 13.67 0.38 16.80
CA GLU A 241 13.41 1.21 18.00
C GLU A 241 13.92 0.55 19.27
N LEU A 242 13.71 -0.74 19.43
CA LEU A 242 14.07 -1.50 20.63
C LEU A 242 15.55 -1.89 20.69
N GLU A 243 16.11 -2.34 19.57
CA GLU A 243 17.37 -3.09 19.52
C GLU A 243 18.40 -2.46 18.57
N GLY A 244 17.99 -1.47 17.77
CA GLY A 244 18.80 -0.93 16.68
C GLY A 244 18.62 -1.69 15.36
N PRO A 245 19.38 -1.32 14.31
CA PRO A 245 19.27 -1.90 12.98
C PRO A 245 19.91 -3.30 12.93
N THR A 246 19.36 -4.24 13.70
CA THR A 246 19.80 -5.64 13.75
C THR A 246 19.57 -6.35 12.43
N ALA A 247 20.14 -7.54 12.26
CA ALA A 247 19.93 -8.37 11.07
C ALA A 247 18.43 -8.62 10.77
N THR A 248 17.61 -8.78 11.82
CA THR A 248 16.15 -8.96 11.69
C THR A 248 15.49 -7.69 11.11
N ALA A 249 15.81 -6.52 11.63
CA ALA A 249 15.30 -5.26 11.11
C ALA A 249 15.71 -5.03 9.66
N GLN A 250 17.00 -5.26 9.37
CA GLN A 250 17.56 -5.12 8.02
C GLN A 250 16.88 -6.07 7.02
N GLU A 251 16.67 -7.33 7.37
CA GLU A 251 16.03 -8.31 6.50
C GLU A 251 14.57 -7.92 6.21
N SER A 252 13.83 -7.43 7.20
CA SER A 252 12.46 -6.97 7.01
C SER A 252 12.39 -5.80 6.02
N LEU A 253 13.27 -4.81 6.15
CA LEU A 253 13.36 -3.69 5.19
C LEU A 253 13.85 -4.18 3.82
N ARG A 254 14.87 -5.05 3.78
CA ARG A 254 15.44 -5.59 2.55
C ARG A 254 14.40 -6.30 1.68
N GLN A 255 13.54 -7.12 2.27
CA GLN A 255 12.51 -7.84 1.51
C GLN A 255 11.56 -6.89 0.78
N VAL A 256 11.18 -5.79 1.41
CA VAL A 256 10.30 -4.80 0.79
C VAL A 256 11.03 -4.03 -0.30
N HIS A 257 12.22 -3.54 0.00
CA HIS A 257 13.03 -2.73 -0.92
C HIS A 257 13.49 -3.53 -2.15
N ALA A 258 13.90 -4.78 -1.96
CA ALA A 258 14.39 -5.65 -3.03
C ALA A 258 13.38 -5.89 -4.15
N ARG A 259 12.09 -5.83 -3.86
CA ARG A 259 11.05 -5.98 -4.88
C ARG A 259 11.03 -4.84 -5.91
N ALA A 260 11.54 -3.69 -5.52
CA ALA A 260 11.54 -2.50 -6.35
C ALA A 260 12.68 -2.45 -7.38
N PHE A 261 13.74 -3.24 -7.19
CA PHE A 261 14.95 -3.18 -8.00
C PHE A 261 15.29 -4.53 -8.64
N ASP A 262 15.84 -4.50 -9.86
CA ASP A 262 16.36 -5.70 -10.52
C ASP A 262 17.76 -6.04 -10.02
N ASP A 263 18.60 -5.02 -9.79
CA ASP A 263 19.96 -5.22 -9.27
C ASP A 263 19.97 -5.34 -7.74
N GLN A 264 20.12 -6.57 -7.26
CA GLN A 264 20.16 -6.87 -5.84
C GLN A 264 21.46 -6.40 -5.15
N SER A 265 22.50 -6.06 -5.90
CA SER A 265 23.72 -5.47 -5.33
C SER A 265 23.47 -4.04 -4.85
N VAL A 266 22.67 -3.27 -5.56
CA VAL A 266 22.21 -1.93 -5.16
C VAL A 266 21.41 -2.01 -3.86
N VAL A 267 20.50 -2.98 -3.76
CA VAL A 267 19.71 -3.22 -2.55
C VAL A 267 20.62 -3.52 -1.36
N SER A 268 21.59 -4.42 -1.53
CA SER A 268 22.51 -4.81 -0.46
C SER A 268 23.35 -3.62 0.02
N ALA A 269 23.86 -2.82 -0.91
CA ALA A 269 24.61 -1.61 -0.58
C ALA A 269 23.74 -0.57 0.16
N TYR A 270 22.50 -0.37 -0.28
CA TYR A 270 21.56 0.52 0.39
C TYR A 270 21.28 0.09 1.83
N ILE A 271 20.96 -1.20 2.05
CA ILE A 271 20.69 -1.72 3.40
C ILE A 271 21.89 -1.54 4.32
N ALA A 272 23.11 -1.85 3.84
CA ALA A 272 24.34 -1.63 4.62
C ALA A 272 24.55 -0.17 4.98
N GLN A 273 24.28 0.75 4.07
CA GLN A 273 24.42 2.20 4.29
C GLN A 273 23.44 2.69 5.35
N VAL A 274 22.15 2.33 5.24
CA VAL A 274 21.13 2.82 6.17
C VAL A 274 21.19 2.19 7.55
N ALA A 275 21.82 1.03 7.68
CA ALA A 275 22.04 0.36 8.96
C ALA A 275 23.15 0.98 9.83
N SER A 276 23.71 2.14 9.43
CA SER A 276 24.77 2.80 10.16
C SER A 276 24.34 3.39 11.51
N SER A 277 23.08 3.76 11.69
CA SER A 277 22.49 4.20 12.97
C SER A 277 21.00 3.92 13.03
N LYS A 278 20.43 4.00 14.24
CA LYS A 278 18.97 3.89 14.45
C LYS A 278 18.19 4.95 13.65
N GLU A 279 18.71 6.16 13.63
CA GLU A 279 18.07 7.32 13.00
C GLU A 279 18.06 7.17 11.48
N THR A 280 19.18 6.81 10.87
CA THR A 280 19.27 6.58 9.43
C THR A 280 18.40 5.42 8.99
N PHE A 281 18.38 4.36 9.79
CA PHE A 281 17.54 3.20 9.50
C PHE A 281 16.04 3.51 9.62
N LEU A 282 15.63 4.21 10.69
CA LEU A 282 14.25 4.65 10.85
C LEU A 282 13.81 5.53 9.68
N LYS A 283 14.65 6.48 9.26
CA LYS A 283 14.36 7.31 8.09
C LYS A 283 14.15 6.46 6.85
N ALA A 284 14.98 5.45 6.62
CA ALA A 284 14.85 4.54 5.48
C ALA A 284 13.54 3.73 5.52
N VAL A 285 13.14 3.23 6.70
CA VAL A 285 11.86 2.54 6.87
C VAL A 285 10.67 3.46 6.57
N LEU A 286 10.72 4.72 7.03
CA LEU A 286 9.66 5.70 6.78
C LEU A 286 9.62 6.13 5.30
N ASP A 287 10.77 6.27 4.65
CA ASP A 287 10.83 6.54 3.21
C ASP A 287 10.28 5.36 2.41
N GLU A 288 10.63 4.12 2.77
CA GLU A 288 10.09 2.91 2.14
C GLU A 288 8.56 2.81 2.31
N ARG A 289 8.03 3.19 3.47
CA ARG A 289 6.59 3.24 3.73
C ARG A 289 5.86 4.28 2.88
N LYS A 290 6.53 5.36 2.52
CA LYS A 290 5.99 6.40 1.66
C LYS A 290 5.84 5.93 0.21
N TRP A 291 6.76 5.11 -0.27
CA TRP A 291 6.80 4.56 -1.62
C TRP A 291 5.94 3.29 -1.74
#